data_267e420796c819786a5c11bc33b42ad8
#
_entry.id   267e420796c819786a5c11bc33b42ad8
#
_cell.length_a   1.000
_cell.length_b   1.000
_cell.length_c   1.000
_cell.angle_alpha   90.00
_cell.angle_beta   90.00
_cell.angle_gamma   90.00
#
_symmetry.space_group_name_H-M   'P 1'
#
loop_
_entity.id
_entity.type
_entity.pdbx_description
1 polymer ?
#
loop_
_entity_poly.entity_id
_entity_poly.type
_entity_poly.pdbx_seq_one_letter_code
_entity_poly.pdbx_strand_id
1 'polypeptide(L)'
;MKKLLLVLMTLVLAACSAVAGAAGEQAEIEQNKEKWQDQGISHYRYNLHISCFCIFVENMPLVVEVQDGEVVSMEFHNGTEIDPALRQDLFDKYATIDGLFAELEAGLNGGADNVVVTYDPTYGFPTEVTLDFEEQAADDELYLTLSNFEELP
;
A
#
# COMPACT_ATOMS: atom_id res chain seq x y z
N MET A 1 -2.19 -34.90 -34.62
CA MET A 1 -2.94 -33.62 -34.72
C MET A 1 -3.90 -33.41 -33.55
N LYS A 2 -4.80 -34.35 -33.18
CA LYS A 2 -5.73 -34.19 -32.03
C LYS A 2 -5.05 -33.96 -30.66
N LYS A 3 -3.92 -34.65 -30.39
CA LYS A 3 -3.17 -34.50 -29.12
C LYS A 3 -2.45 -33.16 -29.00
N LEU A 4 -1.98 -32.59 -30.13
CA LEU A 4 -1.33 -31.25 -30.14
C LEU A 4 -2.36 -30.14 -29.90
N LEU A 5 -3.58 -30.30 -30.40
CA LEU A 5 -4.67 -29.34 -30.17
C LEU A 5 -5.11 -29.30 -28.70
N LEU A 6 -5.08 -30.44 -28.01
CA LEU A 6 -5.46 -30.55 -26.60
C LEU A 6 -4.43 -29.87 -25.68
N VAL A 7 -3.13 -29.99 -25.98
CA VAL A 7 -2.05 -29.33 -25.23
C VAL A 7 -2.09 -27.79 -25.43
N LEU A 8 -2.40 -27.35 -26.65
CA LEU A 8 -2.53 -25.91 -26.92
C LEU A 8 -3.74 -25.29 -26.18
N MET A 9 -4.84 -26.04 -26.05
CA MET A 9 -6.05 -25.59 -25.36
C MET A 9 -5.87 -25.51 -23.83
N THR A 10 -5.06 -26.39 -23.23
CA THR A 10 -4.74 -26.33 -21.79
C THR A 10 -3.79 -25.20 -21.46
N LEU A 11 -2.86 -24.81 -22.34
CA LEU A 11 -1.97 -23.66 -22.13
C LEU A 11 -2.74 -22.32 -22.14
N VAL A 12 -3.78 -22.19 -22.98
CA VAL A 12 -4.60 -20.98 -23.06
C VAL A 12 -5.45 -20.79 -21.78
N LEU A 13 -5.90 -21.88 -21.14
CA LEU A 13 -6.69 -21.81 -19.91
C LEU A 13 -5.85 -21.38 -18.69
N ALA A 14 -4.55 -21.73 -18.63
CA ALA A 14 -3.67 -21.32 -17.55
C ALA A 14 -3.31 -19.81 -17.61
N ALA A 15 -3.21 -19.24 -18.81
CA ALA A 15 -2.95 -17.81 -18.98
C ALA A 15 -4.14 -16.92 -18.56
N CYS A 16 -5.39 -17.40 -18.66
CA CYS A 16 -6.56 -16.65 -18.23
C CYS A 16 -6.71 -16.52 -16.71
N SER A 17 -6.14 -17.42 -15.92
CA SER A 17 -6.29 -17.41 -14.45
C SER A 17 -5.42 -16.33 -13.80
N ALA A 18 -4.21 -16.08 -14.28
CA ALA A 18 -3.31 -15.06 -13.77
C ALA A 18 -3.81 -13.63 -14.08
N VAL A 19 -4.36 -13.43 -15.28
CA VAL A 19 -4.95 -12.14 -15.70
C VAL A 19 -6.21 -11.82 -14.91
N ALA A 20 -6.99 -12.83 -14.50
CA ALA A 20 -8.20 -12.63 -13.71
C ALA A 20 -7.88 -12.22 -12.25
N GLY A 21 -6.78 -12.70 -11.67
CA GLY A 21 -6.31 -12.32 -10.34
C GLY A 21 -5.91 -10.83 -10.27
N ALA A 22 -4.96 -10.43 -11.09
CA ALA A 22 -4.48 -9.04 -11.14
C ALA A 22 -5.60 -8.02 -11.48
N ALA A 23 -6.54 -8.39 -12.35
CA ALA A 23 -7.70 -7.53 -12.67
C ALA A 23 -8.67 -7.40 -11.48
N GLY A 24 -8.78 -8.43 -10.63
CA GLY A 24 -9.58 -8.40 -9.42
C GLY A 24 -8.98 -7.48 -8.36
N GLU A 25 -7.68 -7.60 -8.12
CA GLU A 25 -6.93 -6.78 -7.17
C GLU A 25 -6.94 -5.31 -7.59
N GLN A 26 -6.72 -5.03 -8.87
CA GLN A 26 -6.81 -3.66 -9.40
C GLN A 26 -8.21 -3.06 -9.19
N ALA A 27 -9.27 -3.81 -9.44
CA ALA A 27 -10.64 -3.35 -9.26
C ALA A 27 -10.96 -3.10 -7.76
N GLU A 28 -10.40 -3.90 -6.85
CA GLU A 28 -10.56 -3.71 -5.41
C GLU A 28 -9.87 -2.44 -4.91
N ILE A 29 -8.64 -2.18 -5.37
CA ILE A 29 -7.92 -0.93 -5.08
C ILE A 29 -8.73 0.27 -5.57
N GLU A 30 -9.18 0.25 -6.82
CA GLU A 30 -9.94 1.36 -7.42
C GLU A 30 -11.25 1.63 -6.68
N GLN A 31 -12.01 0.58 -6.33
CA GLN A 31 -13.25 0.70 -5.56
C GLN A 31 -13.02 1.32 -4.17
N ASN A 32 -11.97 0.91 -3.47
CA ASN A 32 -11.66 1.42 -2.14
C ASN A 32 -11.09 2.85 -2.20
N LYS A 33 -10.32 3.18 -3.23
CA LYS A 33 -9.84 4.54 -3.52
C LYS A 33 -10.99 5.49 -3.80
N GLU A 34 -11.94 5.11 -4.66
CA GLU A 34 -13.16 5.89 -4.90
C GLU A 34 -13.95 6.10 -3.61
N LYS A 35 -14.10 5.05 -2.80
CA LYS A 35 -14.79 5.12 -1.51
C LYS A 35 -14.13 6.10 -0.54
N TRP A 36 -12.79 6.13 -0.48
CA TRP A 36 -12.03 7.10 0.30
C TRP A 36 -12.24 8.52 -0.20
N GLN A 37 -12.11 8.74 -1.50
CA GLN A 37 -12.28 10.05 -2.13
C GLN A 37 -13.70 10.60 -1.96
N ASP A 38 -14.72 9.74 -1.99
CA ASP A 38 -16.12 10.12 -1.79
C ASP A 38 -16.42 10.62 -0.37
N GLN A 39 -15.55 10.31 0.63
CA GLN A 39 -15.70 10.87 1.98
C GLN A 39 -15.43 12.37 2.00
N GLY A 40 -14.61 12.90 1.10
CA GLY A 40 -14.25 14.31 1.05
C GLY A 40 -13.44 14.79 2.26
N ILE A 41 -12.77 13.88 2.97
CA ILE A 41 -11.96 14.19 4.14
C ILE A 41 -10.65 14.84 3.68
N SER A 42 -10.44 16.10 4.05
CA SER A 42 -9.26 16.87 3.66
C SER A 42 -8.27 17.08 4.80
N HIS A 43 -8.71 16.91 6.07
CA HIS A 43 -7.84 17.09 7.23
C HIS A 43 -7.99 15.86 8.14
N TYR A 44 -6.90 15.14 8.37
CA TYR A 44 -6.89 13.92 9.16
C TYR A 44 -5.52 13.63 9.77
N ARG A 45 -5.51 12.79 10.79
CA ARG A 45 -4.32 12.29 11.46
C ARG A 45 -4.42 10.78 11.65
N TYR A 46 -3.28 10.10 11.59
CA TYR A 46 -3.20 8.67 11.85
C TYR A 46 -1.79 8.24 12.24
N ASN A 47 -1.67 7.02 12.74
CA ASN A 47 -0.40 6.38 13.00
C ASN A 47 -0.02 5.48 11.83
N LEU A 48 1.15 5.70 11.23
CA LEU A 48 1.74 4.86 10.20
C LEU A 48 2.87 4.03 10.80
N HIS A 49 2.71 2.72 10.80
CA HIS A 49 3.78 1.79 11.16
C HIS A 49 4.35 1.17 9.89
N ILE A 50 5.65 1.34 9.68
CA ILE A 50 6.42 0.73 8.59
C ILE A 50 7.33 -0.32 9.21
N SER A 51 7.18 -1.58 8.79
CA SER A 51 8.01 -2.70 9.22
C SER A 51 8.75 -3.27 8.03
N CYS A 52 10.07 -3.30 8.14
CA CYS A 52 11.02 -3.82 7.16
C CYS A 52 12.29 -4.19 7.92
N PHE A 53 13.28 -4.76 7.26
CA PHE A 53 14.61 -4.92 7.84
C PHE A 53 15.37 -3.58 7.89
N CYS A 54 14.82 -2.61 8.64
CA CYS A 54 15.22 -1.19 8.63
C CYS A 54 15.62 -0.71 10.02
N ILE A 55 16.59 0.22 10.08
CA ILE A 55 17.17 0.72 11.35
C ILE A 55 16.23 1.59 12.17
N PHE A 56 15.14 2.11 11.60
CA PHE A 56 14.21 3.02 12.25
C PHE A 56 13.00 2.32 12.91
N VAL A 57 12.86 1.01 12.76
CA VAL A 57 11.67 0.23 13.22
C VAL A 57 11.40 0.40 14.72
N GLU A 58 12.46 0.55 15.54
CA GLU A 58 12.30 0.75 16.99
C GLU A 58 11.64 2.09 17.36
N ASN A 59 11.60 3.07 16.44
CA ASN A 59 10.99 4.39 16.67
C ASN A 59 9.53 4.46 16.19
N MET A 60 9.04 3.45 15.48
CA MET A 60 7.67 3.41 14.96
C MET A 60 6.61 3.37 16.08
N PRO A 61 5.39 3.81 15.82
CA PRO A 61 4.89 4.37 14.56
C PRO A 61 5.28 5.84 14.33
N LEU A 62 5.08 6.30 13.09
CA LEU A 62 4.99 7.72 12.78
C LEU A 62 3.59 8.22 13.13
N VAL A 63 3.51 9.41 13.69
CA VAL A 63 2.26 10.18 13.79
C VAL A 63 2.25 11.15 12.63
N VAL A 64 1.30 11.00 11.72
CA VAL A 64 1.20 11.77 10.49
C VAL A 64 -0.09 12.59 10.51
N GLU A 65 0.02 13.88 10.22
CA GLU A 65 -1.12 14.76 10.00
C GLU A 65 -1.07 15.29 8.56
N VAL A 66 -2.20 15.19 7.89
CA VAL A 66 -2.38 15.57 6.49
C VAL A 66 -3.50 16.61 6.41
N GLN A 67 -3.26 17.69 5.69
CA GLN A 67 -4.27 18.69 5.36
C GLN A 67 -4.22 19.04 3.88
N ASP A 68 -5.37 19.03 3.23
CA ASP A 68 -5.53 19.33 1.80
C ASP A 68 -4.58 18.51 0.89
N GLY A 69 -4.34 17.24 1.26
CA GLY A 69 -3.48 16.32 0.54
C GLY A 69 -1.98 16.46 0.83
N GLU A 70 -1.58 17.42 1.68
CA GLU A 70 -0.19 17.68 2.04
C GLU A 70 0.11 17.26 3.47
N VAL A 71 1.29 16.68 3.71
CA VAL A 71 1.76 16.33 5.06
C VAL A 71 2.15 17.60 5.81
N VAL A 72 1.35 18.02 6.78
CA VAL A 72 1.61 19.20 7.62
C VAL A 72 2.44 18.88 8.86
N SER A 73 2.37 17.64 9.35
CA SER A 73 3.20 17.15 10.45
C SER A 73 3.53 15.68 10.28
N MET A 74 4.76 15.29 10.59
CA MET A 74 5.22 13.92 10.67
C MET A 74 6.30 13.79 11.74
N GLU A 75 6.10 12.93 12.70
CA GLU A 75 7.05 12.69 13.78
C GLU A 75 7.00 11.22 14.24
N PHE A 76 8.10 10.71 14.79
CA PHE A 76 8.04 9.46 15.52
C PHE A 76 7.25 9.63 16.81
N HIS A 77 6.45 8.63 17.19
CA HIS A 77 5.60 8.68 18.39
C HIS A 77 6.38 8.95 19.69
N ASN A 78 7.66 8.65 19.72
CA ASN A 78 8.55 8.85 20.88
C ASN A 78 9.28 10.21 20.86
N GLY A 79 9.00 11.06 19.87
CA GLY A 79 9.61 12.38 19.71
C GLY A 79 11.05 12.38 19.15
N THR A 80 11.54 11.24 18.67
CA THR A 80 12.82 11.18 17.96
C THR A 80 12.71 11.96 16.64
N GLU A 81 13.72 12.76 16.31
CA GLU A 81 13.76 13.47 15.02
C GLU A 81 13.88 12.50 13.84
N ILE A 82 13.17 12.80 12.77
CA ILE A 82 13.26 12.06 11.52
C ILE A 82 14.41 12.62 10.70
N ASP A 83 15.33 11.73 10.25
CA ASP A 83 16.36 12.11 9.28
C ASP A 83 15.70 12.61 8.00
N PRO A 84 16.04 13.83 7.49
CA PRO A 84 15.39 14.39 6.31
C PRO A 84 15.55 13.53 5.03
N ALA A 85 16.69 12.81 4.88
CA ALA A 85 16.88 11.93 3.74
C ALA A 85 15.97 10.71 3.85
N LEU A 86 15.88 10.10 5.04
CA LEU A 86 14.98 8.97 5.29
C LEU A 86 13.50 9.35 5.06
N ARG A 87 13.13 10.55 5.47
CA ARG A 87 11.79 11.10 5.21
C ARG A 87 11.51 11.16 3.71
N GLN A 88 12.36 11.84 2.96
CA GLN A 88 12.21 12.05 1.52
C GLN A 88 12.26 10.72 0.73
N ASP A 89 13.20 9.83 1.07
CA ASP A 89 13.45 8.62 0.29
C ASP A 89 12.40 7.52 0.56
N LEU A 90 11.82 7.51 1.76
CA LEU A 90 10.92 6.44 2.17
C LEU A 90 9.57 6.93 2.69
N PHE A 91 9.53 7.79 3.70
CA PHE A 91 8.29 8.05 4.42
C PHE A 91 7.27 8.87 3.62
N ASP A 92 7.72 9.90 2.90
CA ASP A 92 6.83 10.83 2.19
C ASP A 92 5.92 10.13 1.18
N LYS A 93 6.37 9.05 0.54
CA LYS A 93 5.57 8.30 -0.44
C LYS A 93 4.41 7.50 0.19
N TYR A 94 4.52 7.15 1.48
CA TYR A 94 3.48 6.43 2.22
C TYR A 94 2.72 7.32 3.20
N ALA A 95 3.04 8.62 3.27
CA ALA A 95 2.58 9.51 4.32
C ALA A 95 1.20 10.11 4.07
N THR A 96 0.60 9.92 2.90
CA THR A 96 -0.79 10.28 2.64
C THR A 96 -1.57 9.05 2.18
N ILE A 97 -2.88 9.01 2.45
CA ILE A 97 -3.72 7.91 2.00
C ILE A 97 -3.74 7.83 0.46
N ASP A 98 -3.76 8.97 -0.23
CA ASP A 98 -3.66 8.99 -1.70
C ASP A 98 -2.30 8.50 -2.19
N GLY A 99 -1.22 8.82 -1.47
CA GLY A 99 0.13 8.29 -1.74
C GLY A 99 0.18 6.76 -1.60
N LEU A 100 -0.44 6.23 -0.55
CA LEU A 100 -0.55 4.77 -0.37
C LEU A 100 -1.27 4.10 -1.54
N PHE A 101 -2.39 4.65 -2.00
CA PHE A 101 -3.08 4.12 -3.18
C PHE A 101 -2.20 4.17 -4.43
N ALA A 102 -1.43 5.25 -4.62
CA ALA A 102 -0.50 5.35 -5.75
C ALA A 102 0.62 4.29 -5.69
N GLU A 103 1.16 3.99 -4.51
CA GLU A 103 2.16 2.94 -4.31
C GLU A 103 1.58 1.53 -4.53
N LEU A 104 0.32 1.28 -4.10
CA LEU A 104 -0.38 0.03 -4.38
C LEU A 104 -0.60 -0.20 -5.89
N GLU A 105 -1.05 0.84 -6.60
CA GLU A 105 -1.21 0.80 -8.06
C GLU A 105 0.13 0.57 -8.76
N ALA A 106 1.21 1.19 -8.29
CA ALA A 106 2.56 0.98 -8.82
C ALA A 106 3.06 -0.45 -8.57
N GLY A 107 2.81 -1.00 -7.37
CA GLY A 107 3.11 -2.38 -7.02
C GLY A 107 2.44 -3.37 -7.99
N LEU A 108 1.13 -3.26 -8.19
CA LEU A 108 0.39 -4.13 -9.11
C LEU A 108 0.83 -3.98 -10.58
N ASN A 109 1.33 -2.82 -10.98
CA ASN A 109 1.85 -2.58 -12.33
C ASN A 109 3.29 -3.09 -12.56
N GLY A 110 3.78 -3.99 -11.72
CA GLY A 110 5.07 -4.65 -11.83
C GLY A 110 6.16 -4.04 -10.95
N GLY A 111 5.78 -3.27 -9.93
CA GLY A 111 6.68 -2.78 -8.90
C GLY A 111 6.91 -3.79 -7.77
N ALA A 112 6.03 -4.78 -7.62
CA ALA A 112 6.12 -5.86 -6.64
C ALA A 112 5.63 -7.18 -7.24
N ASP A 113 6.15 -8.29 -6.76
CA ASP A 113 5.72 -9.65 -7.13
C ASP A 113 4.40 -10.03 -6.45
N ASN A 114 4.16 -9.50 -5.25
CA ASN A 114 2.92 -9.71 -4.52
C ASN A 114 2.47 -8.44 -3.77
N VAL A 115 1.18 -8.15 -3.81
CA VAL A 115 0.52 -7.03 -3.12
C VAL A 115 -0.69 -7.57 -2.37
N VAL A 116 -0.72 -7.41 -1.04
CA VAL A 116 -1.86 -7.79 -0.21
C VAL A 116 -2.33 -6.58 0.59
N VAL A 117 -3.63 -6.30 0.56
CA VAL A 117 -4.20 -5.12 1.21
C VAL A 117 -5.45 -5.47 2.01
N THR A 118 -5.55 -4.90 3.19
CA THR A 118 -6.80 -4.85 3.97
C THR A 118 -7.26 -3.40 4.05
N TYR A 119 -8.57 -3.16 3.92
CA TYR A 119 -9.15 -1.82 3.88
C TYR A 119 -10.07 -1.55 5.07
N ASP A 120 -10.15 -0.28 5.47
CA ASP A 120 -11.16 0.17 6.42
C ASP A 120 -12.57 0.01 5.82
N PRO A 121 -13.48 -0.71 6.49
CA PRO A 121 -14.82 -0.99 5.95
C PRO A 121 -15.73 0.25 5.88
N THR A 122 -15.39 1.33 6.55
CA THR A 122 -16.17 2.57 6.57
C THR A 122 -15.63 3.58 5.58
N TYR A 123 -14.34 3.83 5.62
CA TYR A 123 -13.69 4.89 4.85
C TYR A 123 -13.06 4.42 3.55
N GLY A 124 -12.66 3.14 3.45
CA GLY A 124 -12.02 2.57 2.26
C GLY A 124 -10.49 2.71 2.22
N PHE A 125 -9.85 3.45 3.12
CA PHE A 125 -8.39 3.56 3.09
C PHE A 125 -7.71 2.25 3.50
N PRO A 126 -6.47 1.98 3.03
CA PRO A 126 -5.70 0.81 3.41
C PRO A 126 -5.37 0.82 4.91
N THR A 127 -5.66 -0.26 5.63
CA THR A 127 -5.30 -0.44 7.05
C THR A 127 -4.07 -1.30 7.23
N GLU A 128 -3.90 -2.32 6.37
CA GLU A 128 -2.74 -3.17 6.34
C GLU A 128 -2.32 -3.37 4.88
N VAL A 129 -1.03 -3.26 4.61
CA VAL A 129 -0.43 -3.44 3.29
C VAL A 129 0.80 -4.32 3.42
N THR A 130 0.92 -5.31 2.55
CA THR A 130 2.14 -6.07 2.32
C THR A 130 2.57 -5.87 0.87
N LEU A 131 3.80 -5.43 0.68
CA LEU A 131 4.47 -5.36 -0.63
C LEU A 131 5.67 -6.30 -0.57
N ASP A 132 5.69 -7.29 -1.43
CA ASP A 132 6.79 -8.22 -1.65
C ASP A 132 7.37 -7.91 -3.03
N PHE A 133 8.59 -7.38 -3.07
CA PHE A 133 9.18 -6.86 -4.31
C PHE A 133 9.87 -7.94 -5.14
N GLU A 134 10.36 -9.02 -4.50
CA GLU A 134 11.01 -10.14 -5.16
C GLU A 134 10.78 -11.44 -4.38
N GLU A 135 9.80 -12.26 -4.77
CA GLU A 135 9.37 -13.50 -4.08
C GLU A 135 10.52 -14.44 -3.65
N GLN A 136 11.67 -14.37 -4.33
CA GLN A 136 12.83 -15.22 -4.04
C GLN A 136 13.91 -14.52 -3.21
N ALA A 137 13.79 -13.22 -2.95
CA ALA A 137 14.66 -12.49 -2.05
C ALA A 137 14.21 -12.69 -0.60
N ALA A 138 15.13 -12.62 0.33
CA ALA A 138 14.82 -12.58 1.74
C ALA A 138 14.95 -11.15 2.23
N ASP A 139 14.02 -10.71 3.06
CA ASP A 139 14.06 -9.41 3.74
C ASP A 139 13.79 -8.18 2.85
N ASP A 140 13.07 -8.34 1.71
CA ASP A 140 12.66 -7.24 0.85
C ASP A 140 11.17 -6.88 0.97
N GLU A 141 10.44 -7.61 1.83
CA GLU A 141 9.04 -7.31 2.12
C GLU A 141 8.90 -6.03 2.94
N LEU A 142 7.89 -5.26 2.59
CA LEU A 142 7.47 -4.06 3.31
C LEU A 142 6.06 -4.25 3.85
N TYR A 143 5.92 -4.08 5.17
CA TYR A 143 4.63 -4.12 5.85
C TYR A 143 4.26 -2.73 6.34
N LEU A 144 3.06 -2.28 5.98
CA LEU A 144 2.51 -1.01 6.44
C LEU A 144 1.23 -1.27 7.25
N THR A 145 1.07 -0.56 8.37
CA THR A 145 -0.17 -0.60 9.15
C THR A 145 -0.60 0.81 9.49
N LEU A 146 -1.84 1.16 9.18
CA LEU A 146 -2.48 2.40 9.57
C LEU A 146 -3.42 2.16 10.75
N SER A 147 -3.28 2.97 11.78
CA SER A 147 -4.11 2.89 12.99
C SER A 147 -4.40 4.27 13.56
N ASN A 148 -5.36 4.34 14.49
CA ASN A 148 -5.73 5.57 15.17
C ASN A 148 -6.10 6.70 14.20
N PHE A 149 -6.81 6.37 13.12
CA PHE A 149 -7.31 7.36 12.18
C PHE A 149 -8.31 8.29 12.88
N GLU A 150 -8.12 9.59 12.68
CA GLU A 150 -8.96 10.66 13.23
C GLU A 150 -9.16 11.73 12.17
N GLU A 151 -10.43 12.00 11.84
CA GLU A 151 -10.79 13.17 11.03
C GLU A 151 -10.68 14.43 11.89
N LEU A 152 -10.02 15.43 11.37
CA LEU A 152 -9.80 16.72 12.06
C LEU A 152 -10.68 17.82 11.44
N PRO A 153 -11.02 18.86 12.25
CA PRO A 153 -11.90 19.94 11.76
C PRO A 153 -11.23 20.86 10.73
#